data_909adc824c85238cb404eed63f629f68
#
_entry.id   909adc824c85238cb404eed63f629f68
#
_cell.length_a   1.000
_cell.length_b   1.000
_cell.length_c   1.000
_cell.angle_alpha   90.00
_cell.angle_beta   90.00
_cell.angle_gamma   90.00
#
_symmetry.space_group_name_H-M   'P 1'
#
loop_
_entity.id
_entity.type
_entity.pdbx_description
1 polymer ?
#
loop_
_entity_poly.entity_id
_entity_poly.type
_entity_poly.pdbx_seq_one_letter_code
_entity_poly.pdbx_strand_id
1 'polypeptide(L)'
;MSNFGGWTHDDAKTAQARIKANPTPKTPTQKMQSLGRLPGGVMNKTEAAYNRLLETRLGLGEISWFAFEPINIRLGKNCFYSVDFLVMLKNGELEAHEIKGHWTDDGLAKFKAAAAKLPFRFKAVRMVKSNFEILLDI
;
A
#
# COMPACT_ATOMS: atom_id res chain seq x y z
N MET A 1 40.57 -23.25 20.55
CA MET A 1 40.42 -21.88 20.06
C MET A 1 39.88 -21.91 18.64
N SER A 2 38.64 -21.63 18.46
CA SER A 2 38.04 -21.51 17.13
C SER A 2 38.47 -20.15 16.53
N ASN A 3 39.30 -20.17 15.51
CA ASN A 3 39.59 -19.00 14.70
C ASN A 3 38.34 -18.66 13.89
N PHE A 4 37.47 -17.81 14.42
CA PHE A 4 36.51 -17.09 13.60
C PHE A 4 37.33 -16.06 12.82
N GLY A 5 37.67 -16.39 11.56
CA GLY A 5 38.22 -15.44 10.61
C GLY A 5 37.26 -14.26 10.49
N GLY A 6 37.52 -13.21 11.25
CA GLY A 6 36.74 -12.01 11.18
C GLY A 6 36.84 -11.41 9.78
N TRP A 7 35.70 -11.06 9.19
CA TRP A 7 35.62 -10.28 7.95
C TRP A 7 36.41 -9.00 8.14
N THR A 8 37.38 -8.75 7.26
CA THR A 8 38.13 -7.50 7.26
C THR A 8 37.31 -6.39 6.58
N HIS A 9 37.67 -5.15 6.84
CA HIS A 9 37.02 -3.99 6.20
C HIS A 9 37.17 -4.04 4.66
N ASP A 10 38.25 -4.68 4.15
CA ASP A 10 38.50 -4.88 2.73
C ASP A 10 37.60 -5.95 2.14
N ASP A 11 37.28 -7.00 2.88
CA ASP A 11 36.33 -8.04 2.46
C ASP A 11 34.94 -7.48 2.27
N ALA A 12 34.50 -6.56 3.15
CA ALA A 12 33.23 -5.88 3.05
C ALA A 12 33.16 -4.96 1.81
N LYS A 13 34.24 -4.22 1.52
CA LYS A 13 34.32 -3.38 0.30
C LYS A 13 34.30 -4.20 -0.96
N THR A 14 35.02 -5.32 -1.00
CA THR A 14 35.06 -6.23 -2.15
C THR A 14 33.72 -6.90 -2.38
N ALA A 15 33.01 -7.29 -1.31
CA ALA A 15 31.66 -7.84 -1.39
C ALA A 15 30.67 -6.79 -1.91
N GLN A 16 30.75 -5.54 -1.43
CA GLN A 16 29.90 -4.43 -1.93
C GLN A 16 30.17 -4.08 -3.39
N ALA A 17 31.45 -4.12 -3.82
CA ALA A 17 31.83 -3.90 -5.23
C ALA A 17 31.30 -5.02 -6.14
N ARG A 18 31.34 -6.29 -5.68
CA ARG A 18 30.77 -7.43 -6.40
C ARG A 18 29.25 -7.33 -6.53
N ILE A 19 28.54 -6.87 -5.50
CA ILE A 19 27.09 -6.63 -5.53
C ILE A 19 26.75 -5.53 -6.54
N LYS A 20 27.58 -4.48 -6.64
CA LYS A 20 27.40 -3.41 -7.64
C LYS A 20 27.73 -3.84 -9.07
N ALA A 21 28.69 -4.73 -9.27
CA ALA A 21 29.16 -5.19 -10.59
C ALA A 21 28.23 -6.24 -11.22
N ASN A 22 27.55 -7.07 -10.40
CA ASN A 22 26.60 -8.10 -10.84
C ASN A 22 25.29 -7.92 -10.08
N PRO A 23 24.33 -7.13 -10.62
CA PRO A 23 23.03 -7.02 -9.99
C PRO A 23 22.36 -8.41 -9.99
N THR A 24 22.04 -8.90 -8.80
CA THR A 24 21.26 -10.13 -8.64
C THR A 24 19.98 -10.05 -9.49
N PRO A 25 19.59 -11.12 -10.19
CA PRO A 25 18.36 -11.14 -10.95
C PRO A 25 17.18 -10.75 -10.03
N LYS A 26 16.35 -9.83 -10.50
CA LYS A 26 15.16 -9.40 -9.75
C LYS A 26 14.28 -10.62 -9.47
N THR A 27 13.87 -10.79 -8.21
CA THR A 27 12.86 -11.76 -7.83
C THR A 27 11.52 -11.46 -8.53
N PRO A 28 10.60 -12.41 -8.66
CA PRO A 28 9.27 -12.15 -9.22
C PRO A 28 8.59 -10.94 -8.55
N THR A 29 8.69 -10.81 -7.23
CA THR A 29 8.17 -9.66 -6.46
C THR A 29 8.82 -8.34 -6.88
N GLN A 30 10.15 -8.31 -7.03
CA GLN A 30 10.87 -7.12 -7.48
C GLN A 30 10.53 -6.74 -8.93
N LYS A 31 10.29 -7.73 -9.80
CA LYS A 31 9.79 -7.49 -11.16
C LYS A 31 8.39 -6.88 -11.14
N MET A 32 7.49 -7.39 -10.31
CA MET A 32 6.14 -6.84 -10.14
C MET A 32 6.18 -5.41 -9.58
N GLN A 33 7.06 -5.13 -8.62
CA GLN A 33 7.28 -3.78 -8.08
C GLN A 33 7.74 -2.80 -9.16
N SER A 34 8.67 -3.21 -10.03
CA SER A 34 9.15 -2.37 -11.12
C SER A 34 8.09 -2.08 -12.19
N LEU A 35 7.05 -2.91 -12.27
CA LEU A 35 5.88 -2.74 -13.14
C LEU A 35 4.71 -2.02 -12.44
N GLY A 36 4.88 -1.59 -11.18
CA GLY A 36 3.81 -1.01 -10.36
C GLY A 36 2.75 -2.01 -9.92
N ARG A 37 3.02 -3.32 -10.04
CA ARG A 37 2.13 -4.40 -9.62
C ARG A 37 2.76 -5.13 -8.44
N LEU A 38 2.08 -5.11 -7.31
CA LEU A 38 2.49 -5.83 -6.10
C LEU A 38 1.52 -6.97 -5.78
N PRO A 39 2.02 -8.08 -5.17
CA PRO A 39 1.15 -9.08 -4.58
C PRO A 39 0.28 -8.46 -3.50
N GLY A 40 -0.91 -9.05 -3.26
CA GLY A 40 -1.79 -8.62 -2.17
C GLY A 40 -1.06 -8.60 -0.82
N GLY A 41 -1.38 -7.65 0.03
CA GLY A 41 -0.76 -7.48 1.35
C GLY A 41 0.59 -6.75 1.37
N VAL A 42 1.10 -6.33 0.21
CA VAL A 42 2.36 -5.57 0.08
C VAL A 42 2.09 -4.16 -0.38
N MET A 43 2.42 -3.18 0.46
CA MET A 43 2.23 -1.76 0.16
C MET A 43 3.23 -1.25 -0.87
N ASN A 44 2.76 -0.48 -1.86
CA ASN A 44 3.62 0.36 -2.67
C ASN A 44 4.07 1.62 -1.89
N LYS A 45 4.92 2.46 -2.50
CA LYS A 45 5.45 3.65 -1.82
C LYS A 45 4.37 4.65 -1.40
N THR A 46 3.35 4.83 -2.23
CA THR A 46 2.25 5.77 -1.95
C THR A 46 1.33 5.24 -0.85
N GLU A 47 1.02 3.95 -0.90
CA GLU A 47 0.27 3.27 0.17
C GLU A 47 1.02 3.29 1.50
N ALA A 48 2.34 3.06 1.48
CA ALA A 48 3.16 3.15 2.68
C ALA A 48 3.20 4.58 3.26
N ALA A 49 3.23 5.61 2.42
CA ALA A 49 3.14 6.99 2.87
C ALA A 49 1.76 7.30 3.48
N TYR A 50 0.69 6.78 2.87
CA TYR A 50 -0.66 6.92 3.42
C TYR A 50 -0.83 6.17 4.75
N ASN A 51 -0.26 4.99 4.86
CA ASN A 51 -0.22 4.23 6.12
C ASN A 51 0.40 5.05 7.25
N ARG A 52 1.54 5.72 7.00
CA ARG A 52 2.17 6.61 7.99
C ARG A 52 1.27 7.78 8.38
N LEU A 53 0.53 8.35 7.43
CA LEU A 53 -0.47 9.39 7.72
C LEU A 53 -1.57 8.85 8.65
N LEU A 54 -2.08 7.65 8.38
CA LEU A 54 -3.10 7.02 9.22
C LEU A 54 -2.56 6.68 10.61
N GLU A 55 -1.32 6.22 10.73
CA GLU A 55 -0.64 6.02 12.03
C GLU A 55 -0.57 7.32 12.84
N THR A 56 -0.24 8.44 12.19
CA THR A 56 -0.22 9.77 12.83
C THR A 56 -1.62 10.15 13.29
N ARG A 57 -2.65 9.99 12.47
CA ARG A 57 -4.04 10.28 12.83
C ARG A 57 -4.55 9.40 13.98
N LEU A 58 -4.13 8.13 13.99
CA LEU A 58 -4.41 7.21 15.10
C LEU A 58 -3.78 7.70 16.41
N GLY A 59 -2.52 8.11 16.37
CA GLY A 59 -1.81 8.67 17.52
C GLY A 59 -2.42 9.96 18.04
N LEU A 60 -3.00 10.79 17.17
CA LEU A 60 -3.72 12.02 17.51
C LEU A 60 -5.16 11.78 18.00
N GLY A 61 -5.65 10.55 17.91
CA GLY A 61 -7.02 10.20 18.30
C GLY A 61 -8.10 10.66 17.31
N GLU A 62 -7.73 11.03 16.09
CA GLU A 62 -8.67 11.40 15.02
C GLU A 62 -9.41 10.19 14.46
N ILE A 63 -8.73 9.05 14.43
CA ILE A 63 -9.28 7.74 14.07
C ILE A 63 -9.04 6.76 15.20
N SER A 64 -9.87 5.73 15.31
CA SER A 64 -9.77 4.71 16.38
C SER A 64 -9.12 3.42 15.90
N TRP A 65 -9.11 3.18 14.61
CA TRP A 65 -8.52 1.98 14.01
C TRP A 65 -8.38 2.12 12.50
N PHE A 66 -7.43 1.40 11.90
CA PHE A 66 -7.36 1.19 10.46
C PHE A 66 -6.65 -0.12 10.12
N ALA A 67 -6.87 -0.63 8.92
CA ALA A 67 -6.18 -1.80 8.38
C ALA A 67 -5.97 -1.67 6.87
N PHE A 68 -4.87 -2.25 6.39
CA PHE A 68 -4.53 -2.34 4.97
C PHE A 68 -5.10 -3.63 4.37
N GLU A 69 -5.79 -3.52 3.25
CA GLU A 69 -6.42 -4.63 2.50
C GLU A 69 -7.21 -5.63 3.40
N PRO A 70 -8.05 -5.15 4.35
CA PRO A 70 -8.69 -6.05 5.31
C PRO A 70 -9.86 -6.84 4.73
N ILE A 71 -10.49 -6.34 3.66
CA ILE A 71 -11.69 -6.93 3.06
C ILE A 71 -11.62 -6.94 1.54
N ASN A 72 -12.26 -7.95 0.97
CA ASN A 72 -12.44 -8.11 -0.47
C ASN A 72 -13.94 -8.18 -0.78
N ILE A 73 -14.44 -7.22 -1.55
CA ILE A 73 -15.87 -7.06 -1.82
C ILE A 73 -16.22 -7.78 -3.11
N ARG A 74 -17.16 -8.72 -3.03
CA ARG A 74 -17.70 -9.38 -4.20
C ARG A 74 -18.69 -8.45 -4.93
N LEU A 75 -18.34 -8.06 -6.14
CA LEU A 75 -19.19 -7.24 -7.01
C LEU A 75 -20.12 -8.07 -7.88
N GLY A 76 -19.70 -9.29 -8.21
CA GLY A 76 -20.45 -10.23 -9.06
C GLY A 76 -19.73 -11.57 -9.16
N LYS A 77 -20.15 -12.43 -10.09
CA LYS A 77 -19.47 -13.70 -10.33
C LYS A 77 -18.04 -13.44 -10.81
N ASN A 78 -17.04 -13.97 -10.08
CA ASN A 78 -15.61 -13.81 -10.36
C ASN A 78 -15.16 -12.33 -10.48
N CYS A 79 -15.89 -11.41 -9.87
CA CYS A 79 -15.57 -10.00 -9.85
C CYS A 79 -15.52 -9.51 -8.42
N PHE A 80 -14.34 -9.01 -8.00
CA PHE A 80 -14.07 -8.56 -6.64
C PHE A 80 -13.38 -7.20 -6.66
N TYR A 81 -13.53 -6.47 -5.55
CA TYR A 81 -12.85 -5.22 -5.27
C TYR A 81 -12.19 -5.31 -3.89
N SER A 82 -10.87 -5.14 -3.84
CA SER A 82 -10.13 -5.02 -2.60
C SER A 82 -10.06 -3.56 -2.17
N VAL A 83 -10.44 -3.30 -0.92
CA VAL A 83 -10.29 -1.98 -0.30
C VAL A 83 -8.83 -1.79 0.11
N ASP A 84 -8.19 -0.70 -0.29
CA ASP A 84 -6.80 -0.44 0.11
C ASP A 84 -6.69 -0.23 1.62
N PHE A 85 -7.48 0.67 2.20
CA PHE A 85 -7.55 0.89 3.64
C PHE A 85 -8.99 0.96 4.13
N LEU A 86 -9.26 0.26 5.22
CA LEU A 86 -10.49 0.46 5.98
C LEU A 86 -10.15 1.23 7.25
N VAL A 87 -10.87 2.30 7.50
CA VAL A 87 -10.59 3.26 8.57
C VAL A 87 -11.83 3.40 9.44
N MET A 88 -11.66 3.32 10.75
CA MET A 88 -12.73 3.61 11.72
C MET A 88 -12.49 4.98 12.33
N LEU A 89 -13.44 5.87 12.16
CA LEU A 89 -13.41 7.19 12.76
C LEU A 89 -13.61 7.12 14.28
N LYS A 90 -13.30 8.20 14.98
CA LYS A 90 -13.48 8.30 16.43
C LYS A 90 -14.92 8.02 16.89
N ASN A 91 -15.90 8.37 16.06
CA ASN A 91 -17.34 8.12 16.34
C ASN A 91 -17.79 6.67 16.03
N GLY A 92 -16.89 5.80 15.54
CA GLY A 92 -17.17 4.42 15.17
C GLY A 92 -17.66 4.20 13.75
N GLU A 93 -17.80 5.25 12.95
CA GLU A 93 -18.13 5.12 11.53
C GLU A 93 -16.95 4.56 10.74
N LEU A 94 -17.23 3.73 9.74
CA LEU A 94 -16.23 3.17 8.83
C LEU A 94 -16.15 3.99 7.55
N GLU A 95 -14.93 4.11 7.05
CA GLU A 95 -14.62 4.65 5.73
C GLU A 95 -13.68 3.70 4.98
N ALA A 96 -13.94 3.47 3.69
CA ALA A 96 -13.02 2.79 2.79
C ALA A 96 -12.21 3.82 2.02
N HIS A 97 -10.90 3.75 2.11
CA HIS A 97 -9.99 4.66 1.42
C HIS A 97 -9.24 3.93 0.32
N GLU A 98 -9.30 4.47 -0.90
CA GLU A 98 -8.59 3.99 -2.08
C GLU A 98 -7.48 4.97 -2.44
N ILE A 99 -6.28 4.46 -2.65
CA ILE A 99 -5.13 5.27 -3.04
C ILE A 99 -4.98 5.22 -4.56
N LYS A 100 -5.27 6.32 -5.24
CA LYS A 100 -5.22 6.40 -6.70
C LYS A 100 -4.27 7.49 -7.19
N GLY A 101 -3.36 7.10 -8.08
CA GLY A 101 -2.59 8.04 -8.89
C GLY A 101 -3.34 8.41 -10.17
N HIS A 102 -4.00 7.43 -10.76
CA HIS A 102 -4.75 7.55 -12.01
C HIS A 102 -5.94 6.60 -12.03
N TRP A 103 -7.07 7.06 -12.54
CA TRP A 103 -8.25 6.23 -12.75
C TRP A 103 -8.24 5.59 -14.14
N THR A 104 -8.52 4.29 -14.17
CA THR A 104 -9.03 3.62 -15.38
C THR A 104 -10.55 3.56 -15.29
N ASP A 105 -11.24 3.46 -16.43
CA ASP A 105 -12.70 3.37 -16.46
C ASP A 105 -13.21 2.16 -15.66
N ASP A 106 -12.52 1.03 -15.79
CA ASP A 106 -12.82 -0.19 -15.02
C ASP A 106 -12.60 0.00 -13.51
N GLY A 107 -11.50 0.65 -13.10
CA GLY A 107 -11.19 0.93 -11.71
C GLY A 107 -12.22 1.85 -11.06
N LEU A 108 -12.64 2.89 -11.76
CA LEU A 108 -13.67 3.81 -11.27
C LEU A 108 -15.04 3.12 -11.18
N ALA A 109 -15.41 2.30 -12.16
CA ALA A 109 -16.66 1.54 -12.16
C ALA A 109 -16.71 0.57 -10.97
N LYS A 110 -15.63 -0.16 -10.70
CA LYS A 110 -15.53 -1.08 -9.55
C LYS A 110 -15.61 -0.35 -8.22
N PHE A 111 -14.94 0.79 -8.08
CA PHE A 111 -14.99 1.63 -6.88
C PHE A 111 -16.43 2.08 -6.59
N LYS A 112 -17.13 2.62 -7.59
CA LYS A 112 -18.53 3.04 -7.48
C LYS A 112 -19.46 1.87 -7.16
N ALA A 113 -19.26 0.71 -7.79
CA ALA A 113 -20.04 -0.50 -7.52
C ALA A 113 -19.84 -1.01 -6.08
N ALA A 114 -18.62 -0.97 -5.57
CA ALA A 114 -18.31 -1.32 -4.18
C ALA A 114 -18.97 -0.35 -3.20
N ALA A 115 -18.89 0.95 -3.46
CA ALA A 115 -19.54 1.99 -2.65
C ALA A 115 -21.06 1.81 -2.58
N ALA A 116 -21.68 1.40 -3.68
CA ALA A 116 -23.12 1.14 -3.72
C ALA A 116 -23.55 -0.10 -2.91
N LYS A 117 -22.65 -1.03 -2.64
CA LYS A 117 -22.93 -2.29 -1.91
C LYS A 117 -22.77 -2.17 -0.40
N LEU A 118 -21.93 -1.27 0.08
CA LEU A 118 -21.58 -1.18 1.49
C LEU A 118 -22.14 0.10 2.13
N PRO A 119 -22.59 0.04 3.40
CA PRO A 119 -23.27 1.13 4.06
C PRO A 119 -22.31 2.15 4.71
N PHE A 120 -21.13 2.36 4.16
CA PHE A 120 -20.16 3.32 4.66
C PHE A 120 -19.49 4.09 3.52
N ARG A 121 -18.84 5.19 3.85
CA ARG A 121 -18.25 6.10 2.86
C ARG A 121 -17.05 5.49 2.18
N PHE A 122 -16.91 5.81 0.90
CA PHE A 122 -15.76 5.47 0.07
C PHE A 122 -15.05 6.76 -0.34
N LYS A 123 -13.77 6.86 -0.03
CA LYS A 123 -12.92 7.99 -0.40
C LYS A 123 -11.79 7.52 -1.30
N ALA A 124 -11.63 8.17 -2.43
CA ALA A 124 -10.43 8.03 -3.24
C ALA A 124 -9.51 9.21 -2.96
N VAL A 125 -8.25 8.92 -2.66
CA VAL A 125 -7.22 9.92 -2.36
C VAL A 125 -6.04 9.79 -3.30
N ARG A 126 -5.40 10.91 -3.59
CA ARG A 126 -4.21 11.02 -4.43
C ARG A 126 -3.11 11.75 -3.71
N MET A 127 -1.86 11.29 -3.88
CA MET A 127 -0.71 12.03 -3.42
C MET A 127 -0.37 13.16 -4.39
N VAL A 128 -0.25 14.37 -3.87
CA VAL A 128 0.19 15.57 -4.60
C VAL A 128 1.25 16.28 -3.77
N LYS A 129 2.49 16.36 -4.27
CA LYS A 129 3.61 17.03 -3.58
C LYS A 129 3.74 16.62 -2.11
N SER A 130 3.78 15.33 -1.83
CA SER A 130 3.87 14.74 -0.47
C SER A 130 2.64 14.93 0.43
N ASN A 131 1.57 15.52 -0.07
CA ASN A 131 0.27 15.61 0.61
C ASN A 131 -0.77 14.73 -0.09
N PHE A 132 -1.86 14.43 0.62
CA PHE A 132 -2.97 13.67 0.06
C PHE A 132 -4.19 14.57 -0.14
N GLU A 133 -4.78 14.46 -1.32
CA GLU A 133 -6.02 15.15 -1.69
C GLU A 133 -7.14 14.13 -1.92
N ILE A 134 -8.37 14.49 -1.54
CA ILE A 134 -9.56 13.70 -1.83
C ILE A 134 -9.96 13.95 -3.28
N LEU A 135 -10.00 12.89 -4.09
CA LEU A 135 -10.47 12.92 -5.47
C LEU A 135 -11.97 12.68 -5.57
N LEU A 136 -12.49 11.80 -4.73
CA LEU A 136 -13.88 11.37 -4.75
C LEU A 136 -14.29 10.95 -3.33
N ASP A 137 -15.47 11.38 -2.90
CA ASP A 137 -16.09 11.05 -1.62
C ASP A 137 -17.55 10.69 -1.89
N ILE A 138 -17.90 9.41 -1.75
CA ILE A 138 -19.23 8.88 -2.06
C ILE A 138 -19.72 7.89 -0.99
#